data_ac5cb67842a3dea293c117d51eec1d07
#
_entry.id   ac5cb67842a3dea293c117d51eec1d07
#
_cell.length_a   1.000
_cell.length_b   1.000
_cell.length_c   1.000
_cell.angle_alpha   90.00
_cell.angle_beta   90.00
_cell.angle_gamma   90.00
#
_symmetry.space_group_name_H-M   'P 1'
#
loop_
_entity.id
_entity.type
_entity.pdbx_description
1 polymer ?
#
loop_
_entity_poly.entity_id
_entity_poly.type
_entity_poly.pdbx_seq_one_letter_code
_entity_poly.pdbx_strand_id
1 'polypeptide(L)'
;MMKTYLKKAFQLSDSGAKGLVKSIWSFFLYYVSFVPPMICVFLFADRLLHGNTGKPVVYLLFMLVATLVMYLVINYNYKTTYDETYQESANLRIDLAEQLSKLPLSYFSKHNLSDLAQTIMADVASIEHAFANAVANTIGFAIYFLVISAALLIMNWKLGLCVLLPVLTSASVLFLTKKLQVRDVNKHYDKLRDISESFQNAIELNQEIKSYGLKEKVEAQMDQQLDESENLQWKAQITQTIPVTIGQTLSILPIGITATVGLSMLASGQVSILILLGYIIMAAKLSGAMGGVLLYLTEIFYLDARIARIGEIKNHELQGGEKAVLSDFNVEIKDVCFSYQKDTQVIRHASFTA
;
A
#
# COMPACT_ATOMS: atom_id res chain seq x y z
N MET A 1 3.34 6.50 19.81
CA MET A 1 2.02 5.94 19.45
C MET A 1 1.95 5.54 17.97
N MET A 2 2.17 6.44 17.00
CA MET A 2 2.14 6.14 15.55
C MET A 2 3.12 5.01 15.16
N LYS A 3 4.40 5.05 15.60
CA LYS A 3 5.40 4.00 15.36
C LYS A 3 4.92 2.60 15.78
N THR A 4 4.37 2.48 16.99
CA THR A 4 3.90 1.19 17.55
C THR A 4 2.70 0.65 16.77
N TYR A 5 1.80 1.53 16.34
CA TYR A 5 0.67 1.16 15.50
C TYR A 5 1.11 0.65 14.13
N LEU A 6 1.98 1.42 13.44
CA LEU A 6 2.52 1.03 12.12
C LEU A 6 3.32 -0.27 12.17
N LYS A 7 4.13 -0.47 13.22
CA LYS A 7 4.85 -1.72 13.44
C LYS A 7 3.92 -2.93 13.45
N LYS A 8 2.83 -2.86 14.22
CA LYS A 8 1.84 -3.95 14.30
C LYS A 8 1.03 -4.10 13.03
N ALA A 9 0.57 -2.99 12.45
CA ALA A 9 -0.29 -3.01 11.27
C ALA A 9 0.40 -3.63 10.03
N PHE A 10 1.71 -3.42 9.89
CA PHE A 10 2.48 -3.86 8.73
C PHE A 10 3.54 -4.92 9.05
N GLN A 11 3.57 -5.48 10.25
CA GLN A 11 4.54 -6.50 10.69
C GLN A 11 6.01 -6.07 10.51
N LEU A 12 6.30 -4.77 10.71
CA LEU A 12 7.61 -4.17 10.48
C LEU A 12 8.60 -4.46 11.61
N SER A 13 9.89 -4.33 11.27
CA SER A 13 10.95 -4.22 12.26
C SER A 13 10.87 -2.90 13.04
N ASP A 14 11.63 -2.76 14.12
CA ASP A 14 11.71 -1.49 14.87
C ASP A 14 12.38 -0.38 14.07
N SER A 15 13.34 -0.71 13.20
CA SER A 15 13.98 0.21 12.26
C SER A 15 13.02 0.62 11.15
N GLY A 16 12.33 -0.34 10.51
CA GLY A 16 11.37 -0.08 9.45
C GLY A 16 10.20 0.78 9.88
N ALA A 17 9.67 0.56 11.10
CA ALA A 17 8.64 1.44 11.64
C ALA A 17 9.12 2.88 11.87
N LYS A 18 10.41 3.10 12.22
CA LYS A 18 11.02 4.44 12.30
C LYS A 18 11.21 5.03 10.90
N GLY A 19 11.71 4.24 9.97
CA GLY A 19 11.91 4.62 8.56
C GLY A 19 10.59 5.06 7.91
N LEU A 20 9.51 4.27 8.10
CA LEU A 20 8.19 4.61 7.58
C LEU A 20 7.66 5.94 8.15
N VAL A 21 7.84 6.19 9.46
CA VAL A 21 7.48 7.50 10.06
C VAL A 21 8.27 8.63 9.43
N LYS A 22 9.58 8.46 9.19
CA LYS A 22 10.43 9.45 8.53
C LYS A 22 9.97 9.72 7.10
N SER A 23 9.60 8.67 6.36
CA SER A 23 9.04 8.77 5.01
C SER A 23 7.70 9.49 5.00
N ILE A 24 6.80 9.24 5.96
CA ILE A 24 5.53 9.97 6.12
C ILE A 24 5.77 11.48 6.28
N TRP A 25 6.69 11.87 7.16
CA TRP A 25 7.01 13.28 7.35
C TRP A 25 7.70 13.90 6.14
N SER A 26 8.50 13.14 5.39
CA SER A 26 9.09 13.64 4.14
C SER A 26 8.02 13.88 3.07
N PHE A 27 6.97 13.05 2.98
CA PHE A 27 5.82 13.29 2.11
C PHE A 27 4.99 14.49 2.58
N PHE A 28 4.79 14.68 3.87
CA PHE A 28 4.17 15.90 4.37
C PHE A 28 4.93 17.15 3.91
N LEU A 29 6.26 17.18 4.08
CA LEU A 29 7.11 18.27 3.59
C LEU A 29 7.05 18.43 2.07
N TYR A 30 6.99 17.32 1.33
CA TYR A 30 6.78 17.32 -0.12
C TYR A 30 5.51 18.09 -0.49
N TYR A 31 4.37 17.80 0.14
CA TYR A 31 3.13 18.52 -0.13
C TYR A 31 3.19 19.99 0.28
N VAL A 32 3.81 20.31 1.41
CA VAL A 32 4.01 21.69 1.88
C VAL A 32 4.92 22.49 0.94
N SER A 33 5.89 21.86 0.30
CA SER A 33 6.83 22.54 -0.61
C SER A 33 6.19 23.17 -1.84
N PHE A 34 4.96 22.80 -2.19
CA PHE A 34 4.19 23.43 -3.25
C PHE A 34 3.49 24.73 -2.83
N VAL A 35 3.41 25.02 -1.53
CA VAL A 35 2.72 26.22 -1.03
C VAL A 35 3.48 27.52 -1.37
N PRO A 36 4.79 27.64 -1.23
CA PRO A 36 5.53 28.87 -1.56
C PRO A 36 5.34 29.36 -2.99
N PRO A 37 5.44 28.54 -4.05
CA PRO A 37 5.11 28.98 -5.42
C PRO A 37 3.68 29.52 -5.56
N MET A 38 2.72 28.90 -4.89
CA MET A 38 1.32 29.36 -4.90
C MET A 38 1.16 30.73 -4.21
N ILE A 39 1.85 30.93 -3.08
CA ILE A 39 1.89 32.23 -2.39
C ILE A 39 2.48 33.30 -3.31
N CYS A 40 3.53 32.98 -4.07
CA CYS A 40 4.12 33.93 -5.03
C CYS A 40 3.11 34.39 -6.07
N VAL A 41 2.38 33.47 -6.69
CA VAL A 41 1.31 33.77 -7.66
C VAL A 41 0.23 34.63 -7.02
N PHE A 42 -0.17 34.30 -5.80
CA PHE A 42 -1.18 35.05 -5.04
C PHE A 42 -0.71 36.49 -4.76
N LEU A 43 0.51 36.70 -4.28
CA LEU A 43 1.07 38.02 -4.00
C LEU A 43 1.25 38.86 -5.28
N PHE A 44 1.60 38.23 -6.40
CA PHE A 44 1.69 38.91 -7.69
C PHE A 44 0.31 39.36 -8.17
N ALA A 45 -0.68 38.47 -8.08
CA ALA A 45 -2.06 38.78 -8.46
C ALA A 45 -2.65 39.93 -7.59
N ASP A 46 -2.37 39.91 -6.29
CA ASP A 46 -2.80 40.98 -5.37
C ASP A 46 -2.26 42.34 -5.80
N ARG A 47 -0.96 42.45 -6.07
CA ARG A 47 -0.35 43.69 -6.48
C ARG A 47 -0.82 44.17 -7.86
N LEU A 48 -1.03 43.21 -8.78
CA LEU A 48 -1.55 43.52 -10.11
C LEU A 48 -2.93 44.19 -10.03
N LEU A 49 -3.80 43.66 -9.18
CA LEU A 49 -5.16 44.18 -8.96
C LEU A 49 -5.15 45.60 -8.32
N HIS A 50 -4.16 45.90 -7.51
CA HIS A 50 -3.98 47.22 -6.91
C HIS A 50 -3.19 48.21 -7.80
N GLY A 51 -2.91 47.85 -9.05
CA GLY A 51 -2.23 48.71 -10.01
C GLY A 51 -0.74 48.96 -9.75
N ASN A 52 -0.14 48.22 -8.84
CA ASN A 52 1.27 48.34 -8.51
C ASN A 52 1.99 47.00 -8.70
N THR A 53 2.53 46.77 -9.88
CA THR A 53 3.21 45.51 -10.24
C THR A 53 4.56 45.32 -9.58
N GLY A 54 5.12 46.33 -8.93
CA GLY A 54 6.48 46.29 -8.35
C GLY A 54 7.54 45.99 -9.42
N LYS A 55 8.69 45.47 -8.97
CA LYS A 55 9.75 45.00 -9.88
C LYS A 55 9.49 43.54 -10.23
N PRO A 56 9.19 43.14 -11.47
CA PRO A 56 8.93 41.76 -11.86
C PRO A 56 10.08 40.80 -11.48
N VAL A 57 11.29 41.29 -11.46
CA VAL A 57 12.50 40.56 -11.09
C VAL A 57 12.41 39.96 -9.68
N VAL A 58 11.74 40.63 -8.73
CA VAL A 58 11.57 40.12 -7.34
C VAL A 58 10.73 38.84 -7.32
N TYR A 59 9.64 38.78 -8.09
CA TYR A 59 8.80 37.59 -8.20
C TYR A 59 9.52 36.44 -8.92
N LEU A 60 10.30 36.77 -9.96
CA LEU A 60 11.14 35.78 -10.65
C LEU A 60 12.18 35.18 -9.70
N LEU A 61 12.87 35.99 -8.91
CA LEU A 61 13.83 35.53 -7.91
C LEU A 61 13.13 34.68 -6.83
N PHE A 62 11.97 35.12 -6.33
CA PHE A 62 11.21 34.33 -5.36
C PHE A 62 10.80 32.97 -5.93
N MET A 63 10.27 32.94 -7.16
CA MET A 63 9.92 31.67 -7.83
C MET A 63 11.13 30.76 -8.01
N LEU A 64 12.28 31.32 -8.39
CA LEU A 64 13.51 30.55 -8.56
C LEU A 64 13.96 29.93 -7.24
N VAL A 65 13.94 30.71 -6.15
CA VAL A 65 14.26 30.20 -4.80
C VAL A 65 13.23 29.16 -4.35
N ALA A 66 11.95 29.42 -4.53
CA ALA A 66 10.89 28.46 -4.18
C ALA A 66 11.03 27.14 -4.95
N THR A 67 11.35 27.20 -6.24
CA THR A 67 11.61 26.01 -7.07
C THR A 67 12.85 25.25 -6.61
N LEU A 68 13.92 25.96 -6.23
CA LEU A 68 15.12 25.32 -5.69
C LEU A 68 14.83 24.60 -4.36
N VAL A 69 14.09 25.25 -3.45
CA VAL A 69 13.67 24.63 -2.18
C VAL A 69 12.79 23.41 -2.45
N MET A 70 11.83 23.52 -3.36
CA MET A 70 10.97 22.42 -3.76
C MET A 70 11.79 21.24 -4.31
N TYR A 71 12.77 21.51 -5.18
CA TYR A 71 13.68 20.48 -5.70
C TYR A 71 14.46 19.76 -4.58
N LEU A 72 15.00 20.52 -3.63
CA LEU A 72 15.73 19.93 -2.49
C LEU A 72 14.81 19.06 -1.62
N VAL A 73 13.59 19.50 -1.37
CA VAL A 73 12.60 18.73 -0.60
C VAL A 73 12.17 17.47 -1.34
N ILE A 74 11.93 17.56 -2.65
CA ILE A 74 11.57 16.39 -3.49
C ILE A 74 12.71 15.38 -3.49
N ASN A 75 13.94 15.83 -3.68
CA ASN A 75 15.12 14.95 -3.66
C ASN A 75 15.31 14.28 -2.29
N TYR A 76 15.15 15.05 -1.19
CA TYR A 76 15.16 14.50 0.16
C TYR A 76 14.05 13.46 0.38
N ASN A 77 12.82 13.75 -0.06
CA ASN A 77 11.69 12.81 0.02
C ASN A 77 12.00 11.52 -0.74
N TYR A 78 12.43 11.63 -2.00
CA TYR A 78 12.78 10.49 -2.84
C TYR A 78 13.84 9.61 -2.16
N LYS A 79 14.97 10.20 -1.80
CA LYS A 79 16.07 9.48 -1.15
C LYS A 79 15.62 8.82 0.15
N THR A 80 14.96 9.57 1.04
CA THR A 80 14.50 9.05 2.33
C THR A 80 13.54 7.88 2.15
N THR A 81 12.56 8.01 1.26
CA THR A 81 11.53 6.98 1.08
C THR A 81 12.14 5.69 0.53
N TYR A 82 12.98 5.76 -0.50
CA TYR A 82 13.55 4.57 -1.10
C TYR A 82 14.63 3.92 -0.22
N ASP A 83 15.51 4.70 0.41
CA ASP A 83 16.53 4.16 1.33
C ASP A 83 15.87 3.39 2.49
N GLU A 84 14.88 3.99 3.16
CA GLU A 84 14.20 3.37 4.29
C GLU A 84 13.36 2.14 3.86
N THR A 85 12.75 2.19 2.68
CA THR A 85 11.94 1.08 2.15
C THR A 85 12.80 -0.13 1.78
N TYR A 86 13.90 0.08 1.03
CA TYR A 86 14.77 -1.02 0.62
C TYR A 86 15.50 -1.63 1.81
N GLN A 87 15.89 -0.81 2.78
CA GLN A 87 16.52 -1.32 4.01
C GLN A 87 15.55 -2.19 4.80
N GLU A 88 14.28 -1.77 4.95
CA GLU A 88 13.27 -2.59 5.63
C GLU A 88 12.94 -3.86 4.86
N SER A 89 12.85 -3.80 3.53
CA SER A 89 12.62 -4.96 2.69
C SER A 89 13.72 -6.01 2.85
N ALA A 90 14.99 -5.57 2.91
CA ALA A 90 16.12 -6.46 3.19
C ALA A 90 16.02 -7.08 4.58
N ASN A 91 15.71 -6.26 5.60
CA ASN A 91 15.55 -6.73 6.98
C ASN A 91 14.41 -7.75 7.10
N LEU A 92 13.26 -7.49 6.46
CA LEU A 92 12.14 -8.43 6.46
C LEU A 92 12.50 -9.78 5.86
N ARG A 93 13.26 -9.82 4.75
CA ARG A 93 13.72 -11.06 4.14
C ARG A 93 14.66 -11.85 5.06
N ILE A 94 15.60 -11.15 5.71
CA ILE A 94 16.53 -11.76 6.68
C ILE A 94 15.75 -12.29 7.89
N ASP A 95 14.88 -11.48 8.50
CA ASP A 95 14.06 -11.87 9.65
C ASP A 95 13.21 -13.11 9.33
N LEU A 96 12.57 -13.14 8.14
CA LEU A 96 11.76 -14.29 7.71
C LEU A 96 12.61 -15.54 7.50
N ALA A 97 13.79 -15.42 6.90
CA ALA A 97 14.71 -16.54 6.71
C ALA A 97 15.21 -17.09 8.04
N GLU A 98 15.58 -16.21 8.98
CA GLU A 98 15.96 -16.61 10.34
C GLU A 98 14.80 -17.27 11.09
N GLN A 99 13.59 -16.74 10.95
CA GLN A 99 12.39 -17.31 11.58
C GLN A 99 12.14 -18.72 11.05
N LEU A 100 12.15 -18.88 9.71
CA LEU A 100 11.97 -20.20 9.08
C LEU A 100 13.00 -21.21 9.54
N SER A 101 14.27 -20.82 9.71
CA SER A 101 15.32 -21.73 10.18
C SER A 101 15.10 -22.25 11.61
N LYS A 102 14.24 -21.59 12.39
CA LYS A 102 13.92 -21.94 13.79
C LYS A 102 12.56 -22.62 13.94
N LEU A 103 11.80 -22.77 12.85
CA LEU A 103 10.50 -23.42 12.89
C LEU A 103 10.63 -24.96 12.99
N PRO A 104 9.67 -25.63 13.66
CA PRO A 104 9.67 -27.08 13.76
C PRO A 104 9.41 -27.74 12.40
N LEU A 105 9.93 -28.97 12.21
CA LEU A 105 9.72 -29.74 10.97
C LEU A 105 8.23 -29.97 10.64
N SER A 106 7.37 -30.02 11.66
CA SER A 106 5.92 -30.13 11.50
C SER A 106 5.30 -28.94 10.75
N TYR A 107 5.94 -27.77 10.77
CA TYR A 107 5.52 -26.61 9.98
C TYR A 107 5.70 -26.86 8.49
N PHE A 108 6.88 -27.37 8.10
CA PHE A 108 7.23 -27.65 6.70
C PHE A 108 6.42 -28.81 6.10
N SER A 109 5.95 -29.75 6.92
CA SER A 109 5.07 -30.82 6.45
C SER A 109 3.65 -30.35 6.08
N LYS A 110 3.25 -29.18 6.58
CA LYS A 110 1.92 -28.58 6.33
C LYS A 110 1.94 -27.46 5.29
N HIS A 111 3.11 -26.90 4.98
CA HIS A 111 3.28 -25.78 4.07
C HIS A 111 4.16 -26.18 2.90
N ASN A 112 3.74 -25.84 1.71
CA ASN A 112 4.55 -26.06 0.52
C ASN A 112 5.78 -25.12 0.53
N LEU A 113 6.96 -25.65 0.27
CA LEU A 113 8.20 -24.88 0.22
C LEU A 113 8.13 -23.74 -0.80
N SER A 114 7.42 -23.97 -1.92
CA SER A 114 7.19 -22.95 -2.95
C SER A 114 6.38 -21.76 -2.42
N ASP A 115 5.36 -22.00 -1.58
CA ASP A 115 4.55 -20.93 -0.98
C ASP A 115 5.36 -20.08 0.00
N LEU A 116 6.25 -20.74 0.78
CA LEU A 116 7.15 -20.03 1.69
C LEU A 116 8.17 -19.18 0.94
N ALA A 117 8.74 -19.71 -0.15
CA ALA A 117 9.63 -18.96 -1.03
C ALA A 117 8.91 -17.78 -1.68
N GLN A 118 7.67 -17.96 -2.13
CA GLN A 118 6.83 -16.89 -2.68
C GLN A 118 6.56 -15.79 -1.65
N THR A 119 6.29 -16.15 -0.39
CA THR A 119 6.08 -15.16 0.69
C THR A 119 7.33 -14.31 0.90
N ILE A 120 8.53 -14.92 0.98
CA ILE A 120 9.78 -14.17 1.16
C ILE A 120 10.10 -13.29 -0.04
N MET A 121 9.87 -13.76 -1.26
CA MET A 121 10.29 -13.04 -2.48
C MET A 121 9.20 -12.10 -2.97
N ALA A 122 8.01 -12.60 -3.26
CA ALA A 122 6.96 -11.83 -3.92
C ALA A 122 6.11 -10.99 -2.96
N ASP A 123 5.74 -11.52 -1.77
CA ASP A 123 4.93 -10.75 -0.84
C ASP A 123 5.75 -9.61 -0.22
N VAL A 124 7.02 -9.85 0.14
CA VAL A 124 7.91 -8.78 0.62
C VAL A 124 8.16 -7.74 -0.46
N ALA A 125 8.37 -8.13 -1.73
CA ALA A 125 8.52 -7.18 -2.84
C ALA A 125 7.26 -6.32 -3.04
N SER A 126 6.07 -6.90 -2.83
CA SER A 126 4.81 -6.14 -2.92
C SER A 126 4.65 -5.14 -1.78
N ILE A 127 5.07 -5.50 -0.56
CA ILE A 127 5.10 -4.58 0.58
C ILE A 127 6.13 -3.46 0.33
N GLU A 128 7.32 -3.80 -0.18
CA GLU A 128 8.36 -2.86 -0.58
C GLU A 128 7.79 -1.82 -1.57
N HIS A 129 7.14 -2.27 -2.64
CA HIS A 129 6.54 -1.39 -3.64
C HIS A 129 5.49 -0.46 -3.02
N ALA A 130 4.60 -0.98 -2.18
CA ALA A 130 3.57 -0.20 -1.52
C ALA A 130 4.15 0.82 -0.51
N PHE A 131 5.23 0.50 0.18
CA PHE A 131 5.87 1.45 1.10
C PHE A 131 6.59 2.56 0.36
N ALA A 132 7.27 2.24 -0.75
CA ALA A 132 7.95 3.23 -1.57
C ALA A 132 6.97 4.23 -2.20
N ASN A 133 5.76 3.78 -2.59
CA ASN A 133 4.86 4.60 -3.40
C ASN A 133 3.55 4.98 -2.69
N ALA A 134 2.94 4.07 -1.93
CA ALA A 134 1.56 4.21 -1.51
C ALA A 134 1.38 4.62 -0.03
N VAL A 135 1.96 3.86 0.92
CA VAL A 135 1.64 4.01 2.34
C VAL A 135 2.11 5.35 2.91
N ALA A 136 3.40 5.68 2.72
CA ALA A 136 3.96 6.92 3.24
C ALA A 136 3.33 8.15 2.58
N ASN A 137 3.08 8.08 1.28
CA ASN A 137 2.43 9.14 0.51
C ASN A 137 1.00 9.41 0.99
N THR A 138 0.18 8.35 1.11
CA THR A 138 -1.23 8.47 1.53
C THR A 138 -1.33 9.06 2.94
N ILE A 139 -0.52 8.59 3.89
CA ILE A 139 -0.54 9.10 5.27
C ILE A 139 0.01 10.54 5.31
N GLY A 140 1.10 10.83 4.58
CA GLY A 140 1.66 12.18 4.48
C GLY A 140 0.68 13.17 3.87
N PHE A 141 -0.05 12.77 2.82
CA PHE A 141 -1.14 13.55 2.25
C PHE A 141 -2.28 13.76 3.25
N ALA A 142 -2.70 12.74 3.99
CA ALA A 142 -3.77 12.86 4.97
C ALA A 142 -3.43 13.90 6.06
N ILE A 143 -2.18 13.92 6.55
CA ILE A 143 -1.71 14.93 7.51
C ILE A 143 -1.75 16.33 6.86
N TYR A 144 -1.22 16.46 5.63
CA TYR A 144 -1.26 17.72 4.89
C TYR A 144 -2.70 18.19 4.68
N PHE A 145 -3.59 17.29 4.25
CA PHE A 145 -5.01 17.57 4.02
C PHE A 145 -5.69 18.09 5.29
N LEU A 146 -5.43 17.50 6.47
CA LEU A 146 -5.99 17.97 7.73
C LEU A 146 -5.53 19.40 8.08
N VAL A 147 -4.24 19.69 7.90
CA VAL A 147 -3.69 21.03 8.18
C VAL A 147 -4.29 22.08 7.24
N ILE A 148 -4.33 21.79 5.94
CA ILE A 148 -4.89 22.71 4.96
C ILE A 148 -6.41 22.87 5.12
N SER A 149 -7.12 21.79 5.46
CA SER A 149 -8.56 21.83 5.72
C SER A 149 -8.89 22.79 6.87
N ALA A 150 -8.13 22.72 7.96
CA ALA A 150 -8.30 23.66 9.07
C ALA A 150 -8.06 25.11 8.64
N ALA A 151 -7.01 25.38 7.88
CA ALA A 151 -6.71 26.73 7.38
C ALA A 151 -7.82 27.25 6.46
N LEU A 152 -8.31 26.45 5.50
CA LEU A 152 -9.39 26.84 4.60
C LEU A 152 -10.71 27.13 5.35
N LEU A 153 -11.07 26.31 6.34
CA LEU A 153 -12.29 26.51 7.12
C LEU A 153 -12.21 27.77 8.00
N ILE A 154 -11.04 28.07 8.56
CA ILE A 154 -10.84 29.29 9.38
C ILE A 154 -10.93 30.55 8.51
N MET A 155 -10.37 30.53 7.30
CA MET A 155 -10.39 31.70 6.42
C MET A 155 -11.80 32.00 5.87
N ASN A 156 -12.47 30.98 5.32
CA ASN A 156 -13.87 31.08 4.87
C ASN A 156 -14.51 29.69 4.86
N TRP A 157 -15.37 29.42 5.85
CA TRP A 157 -15.95 28.09 6.04
C TRP A 157 -16.84 27.66 4.85
N LYS A 158 -17.54 28.58 4.17
CA LYS A 158 -18.40 28.26 3.02
C LYS A 158 -17.59 27.76 1.84
N LEU A 159 -16.54 28.50 1.45
CA LEU A 159 -15.64 28.11 0.38
C LEU A 159 -14.81 26.89 0.78
N GLY A 160 -14.40 26.79 2.07
CA GLY A 160 -13.73 25.62 2.60
C GLY A 160 -14.55 24.34 2.42
N LEU A 161 -15.84 24.37 2.76
CA LEU A 161 -16.73 23.23 2.54
C LEU A 161 -16.89 22.87 1.05
N CYS A 162 -16.94 23.86 0.16
CA CYS A 162 -17.01 23.62 -1.28
C CYS A 162 -15.79 22.85 -1.81
N VAL A 163 -14.62 23.09 -1.22
CA VAL A 163 -13.39 22.34 -1.56
C VAL A 163 -13.36 20.96 -0.90
N LEU A 164 -13.66 20.90 0.39
CA LEU A 164 -13.41 19.70 1.20
C LEU A 164 -14.44 18.59 1.00
N LEU A 165 -15.74 18.93 0.89
CA LEU A 165 -16.80 17.91 0.78
C LEU A 165 -16.61 16.99 -0.43
N PRO A 166 -16.36 17.50 -1.67
CA PRO A 166 -16.17 16.59 -2.80
C PRO A 166 -14.88 15.76 -2.69
N VAL A 167 -13.81 16.29 -2.08
CA VAL A 167 -12.58 15.52 -1.84
C VAL A 167 -12.85 14.38 -0.83
N LEU A 168 -13.59 14.63 0.24
CA LEU A 168 -13.96 13.59 1.20
C LEU A 168 -14.91 12.55 0.61
N THR A 169 -15.88 12.98 -0.20
CA THR A 169 -16.79 12.04 -0.90
C THR A 169 -16.03 11.15 -1.86
N SER A 170 -15.01 11.67 -2.57
CA SER A 170 -14.17 10.87 -3.47
C SER A 170 -13.45 9.73 -2.75
N ALA A 171 -12.87 9.99 -1.57
CA ALA A 171 -12.27 8.96 -0.73
C ALA A 171 -13.31 7.96 -0.20
N SER A 172 -14.47 8.46 0.23
CA SER A 172 -15.55 7.63 0.78
C SER A 172 -16.03 6.55 -0.19
N VAL A 173 -16.07 6.84 -1.50
CA VAL A 173 -16.45 5.86 -2.53
C VAL A 173 -15.52 4.64 -2.50
N LEU A 174 -14.21 4.85 -2.36
CA LEU A 174 -13.25 3.74 -2.29
C LEU A 174 -13.40 2.92 -1.02
N PHE A 175 -13.55 3.59 0.13
CA PHE A 175 -13.74 2.88 1.40
C PHE A 175 -15.03 2.06 1.44
N LEU A 176 -16.12 2.57 0.89
CA LEU A 176 -17.40 1.85 0.81
C LEU A 176 -17.31 0.61 -0.09
N THR A 177 -16.50 0.67 -1.15
CA THR A 177 -16.33 -0.43 -2.12
C THR A 177 -15.16 -1.36 -1.79
N LYS A 178 -14.32 -1.05 -0.77
CA LYS A 178 -13.13 -1.84 -0.39
C LYS A 178 -13.42 -3.34 -0.30
N LYS A 179 -14.47 -3.73 0.45
CA LYS A 179 -14.80 -5.16 0.66
C LYS A 179 -15.10 -5.90 -0.65
N LEU A 180 -15.78 -5.22 -1.58
CA LEU A 180 -16.12 -5.78 -2.88
C LEU A 180 -14.87 -5.95 -3.74
N GLN A 181 -14.03 -4.91 -3.81
CA GLN A 181 -12.77 -4.92 -4.55
C GLN A 181 -11.84 -6.04 -4.06
N VAL A 182 -11.57 -6.10 -2.76
CA VAL A 182 -10.68 -7.12 -2.16
C VAL A 182 -11.22 -8.54 -2.40
N ARG A 183 -12.53 -8.74 -2.27
CA ARG A 183 -13.15 -10.05 -2.51
C ARG A 183 -12.95 -10.52 -3.96
N ASP A 184 -13.23 -9.66 -4.93
CA ASP A 184 -13.22 -10.06 -6.35
C ASP A 184 -11.78 -10.23 -6.86
N VAL A 185 -10.84 -9.43 -6.36
CA VAL A 185 -9.40 -9.58 -6.62
C VAL A 185 -8.86 -10.88 -6.01
N ASN A 186 -9.22 -11.21 -4.77
CA ASN A 186 -8.77 -12.45 -4.14
C ASN A 186 -9.29 -13.68 -4.90
N LYS A 187 -10.54 -13.69 -5.35
CA LYS A 187 -11.08 -14.78 -6.17
C LYS A 187 -10.29 -15.00 -7.47
N HIS A 188 -9.86 -13.92 -8.11
CA HIS A 188 -9.02 -14.03 -9.30
C HIS A 188 -7.64 -14.62 -8.95
N TYR A 189 -6.99 -14.16 -7.87
CA TYR A 189 -5.69 -14.71 -7.45
C TYR A 189 -5.77 -16.17 -7.01
N ASP A 190 -6.86 -16.58 -6.33
CA ASP A 190 -7.07 -17.97 -5.97
C ASP A 190 -7.18 -18.85 -7.24
N LYS A 191 -7.94 -18.39 -8.25
CA LYS A 191 -8.05 -19.10 -9.52
C LYS A 191 -6.72 -19.18 -10.29
N LEU A 192 -5.90 -18.13 -10.25
CA LEU A 192 -4.55 -18.16 -10.85
C LEU A 192 -3.65 -19.19 -10.17
N ARG A 193 -3.80 -19.40 -8.87
CA ARG A 193 -3.06 -20.44 -8.13
C ARG A 193 -3.49 -21.84 -8.59
N ASP A 194 -4.80 -22.08 -8.70
CA ASP A 194 -5.33 -23.34 -9.17
C ASP A 194 -4.84 -23.68 -10.59
N ILE A 195 -4.78 -22.65 -11.46
CA ILE A 195 -4.25 -22.79 -12.81
C ILE A 195 -2.75 -23.12 -12.79
N SER A 196 -1.98 -22.44 -11.94
CA SER A 196 -0.54 -22.71 -11.81
C SER A 196 -0.28 -24.15 -11.35
N GLU A 197 -1.07 -24.66 -10.41
CA GLU A 197 -1.00 -26.04 -9.98
C GLU A 197 -1.38 -27.02 -11.11
N SER A 198 -2.44 -26.70 -11.87
CA SER A 198 -2.84 -27.50 -13.03
C SER A 198 -1.75 -27.56 -14.11
N PHE A 199 -1.05 -26.44 -14.39
CA PHE A 199 0.08 -26.40 -15.29
C PHE A 199 1.26 -27.25 -14.79
N GLN A 200 1.60 -27.11 -13.50
CA GLN A 200 2.65 -27.90 -12.90
C GLN A 200 2.35 -29.40 -13.03
N ASN A 201 1.15 -29.83 -12.66
CA ASN A 201 0.71 -31.21 -12.79
C ASN A 201 0.77 -31.71 -14.24
N ALA A 202 0.36 -30.89 -15.21
CA ALA A 202 0.42 -31.25 -16.62
C ALA A 202 1.86 -31.42 -17.14
N ILE A 203 2.81 -30.63 -16.60
CA ILE A 203 4.24 -30.77 -16.93
C ILE A 203 4.81 -32.02 -16.29
N GLU A 204 4.54 -32.27 -15.01
CA GLU A 204 5.02 -33.43 -14.27
C GLU A 204 4.50 -34.74 -14.84
N LEU A 205 3.22 -34.78 -15.20
CA LEU A 205 2.53 -35.96 -15.77
C LEU A 205 2.53 -36.00 -17.31
N ASN A 206 3.40 -35.23 -17.99
CA ASN A 206 3.38 -35.11 -19.44
C ASN A 206 3.61 -36.46 -20.14
N GLN A 207 4.44 -37.35 -19.57
CA GLN A 207 4.71 -38.66 -20.12
C GLN A 207 3.43 -39.55 -20.06
N GLU A 208 2.71 -39.53 -18.95
CA GLU A 208 1.47 -40.26 -18.74
C GLU A 208 0.37 -39.72 -19.66
N ILE A 209 0.21 -38.40 -19.74
CA ILE A 209 -0.78 -37.73 -20.60
C ILE A 209 -0.58 -38.16 -22.06
N LYS A 210 0.66 -38.21 -22.53
CA LYS A 210 0.98 -38.68 -23.88
C LYS A 210 0.74 -40.16 -24.07
N SER A 211 1.16 -40.98 -23.10
CA SER A 211 1.04 -42.44 -23.17
C SER A 211 -0.39 -42.92 -23.21
N TYR A 212 -1.30 -42.22 -22.44
CA TYR A 212 -2.72 -42.54 -22.41
C TYR A 212 -3.55 -41.75 -23.43
N GLY A 213 -2.96 -40.93 -24.29
CA GLY A 213 -3.69 -40.13 -25.30
C GLY A 213 -4.63 -39.07 -24.70
N LEU A 214 -4.33 -38.56 -23.49
CA LEU A 214 -5.21 -37.63 -22.76
C LEU A 214 -4.94 -36.16 -23.11
N LYS A 215 -4.09 -35.87 -24.12
CA LYS A 215 -3.67 -34.51 -24.46
C LYS A 215 -4.85 -33.56 -24.69
N GLU A 216 -5.77 -33.93 -25.59
CA GLU A 216 -6.92 -33.09 -25.93
C GLU A 216 -7.84 -32.81 -24.73
N LYS A 217 -8.01 -33.80 -23.83
CA LYS A 217 -8.80 -33.65 -22.63
C LYS A 217 -8.17 -32.67 -21.64
N VAL A 218 -6.86 -32.76 -21.45
CA VAL A 218 -6.10 -31.87 -20.56
C VAL A 218 -6.08 -30.44 -21.12
N GLU A 219 -5.85 -30.28 -22.42
CA GLU A 219 -5.91 -28.98 -23.11
C GLU A 219 -7.30 -28.33 -22.93
N ALA A 220 -8.38 -29.04 -23.22
CA ALA A 220 -9.74 -28.53 -23.07
C ALA A 220 -10.07 -28.13 -21.62
N GLN A 221 -9.57 -28.89 -20.62
CA GLN A 221 -9.72 -28.54 -19.21
C GLN A 221 -8.95 -27.28 -18.82
N MET A 222 -7.72 -27.12 -19.36
CA MET A 222 -6.91 -25.94 -19.14
C MET A 222 -7.52 -24.69 -19.79
N ASP A 223 -8.01 -24.81 -21.02
CA ASP A 223 -8.69 -23.72 -21.73
C ASP A 223 -9.92 -23.25 -20.94
N GLN A 224 -10.73 -24.18 -20.42
CA GLN A 224 -11.86 -23.82 -19.55
C GLN A 224 -11.41 -23.06 -18.29
N GLN A 225 -10.35 -23.50 -17.63
CA GLN A 225 -9.81 -22.82 -16.46
C GLN A 225 -9.30 -21.42 -16.77
N LEU A 226 -8.67 -21.23 -17.94
CA LEU A 226 -8.20 -19.93 -18.43
C LEU A 226 -9.38 -18.98 -18.71
N ASP A 227 -10.44 -19.47 -19.38
CA ASP A 227 -11.65 -18.69 -19.63
C ASP A 227 -12.34 -18.25 -18.33
N GLU A 228 -12.42 -19.16 -17.35
CA GLU A 228 -12.96 -18.82 -16.02
C GLU A 228 -12.09 -17.76 -15.32
N SER A 229 -10.76 -17.86 -15.43
CA SER A 229 -9.84 -16.88 -14.87
C SER A 229 -9.97 -15.52 -15.55
N GLU A 230 -10.13 -15.48 -16.89
CA GLU A 230 -10.36 -14.23 -17.62
C GLU A 230 -11.64 -13.53 -17.15
N ASN A 231 -12.73 -14.28 -17.00
CA ASN A 231 -13.99 -13.73 -16.48
C ASN A 231 -13.83 -13.16 -15.06
N LEU A 232 -13.09 -13.84 -14.18
CA LEU A 232 -12.79 -13.33 -12.83
C LEU A 232 -11.89 -12.11 -12.88
N GLN A 233 -10.90 -12.07 -13.78
CA GLN A 233 -10.03 -10.92 -13.99
C GLN A 233 -10.82 -9.70 -14.45
N TRP A 234 -11.69 -9.86 -15.46
CA TRP A 234 -12.58 -8.80 -15.92
C TRP A 234 -13.43 -8.23 -14.79
N LYS A 235 -14.04 -9.11 -14.00
CA LYS A 235 -14.85 -8.70 -12.86
C LYS A 235 -14.04 -7.95 -11.81
N ALA A 236 -12.87 -8.46 -11.45
CA ALA A 236 -11.96 -7.81 -10.52
C ALA A 236 -11.54 -6.42 -11.03
N GLN A 237 -11.17 -6.32 -12.31
CA GLN A 237 -10.75 -5.08 -12.96
C GLN A 237 -11.87 -4.03 -12.96
N ILE A 238 -13.09 -4.41 -13.34
CA ILE A 238 -14.25 -3.52 -13.33
C ILE A 238 -14.56 -3.04 -11.90
N THR A 239 -14.60 -3.98 -10.95
CA THR A 239 -14.89 -3.68 -9.54
C THR A 239 -13.85 -2.73 -8.93
N GLN A 240 -12.61 -2.76 -9.41
CA GLN A 240 -11.53 -1.86 -8.98
C GLN A 240 -11.59 -0.52 -9.72
N THR A 241 -11.71 -0.54 -11.06
CA THR A 241 -11.56 0.65 -11.90
C THR A 241 -12.74 1.61 -11.74
N ILE A 242 -13.97 1.11 -11.68
CA ILE A 242 -15.17 1.98 -11.59
C ILE A 242 -15.13 2.87 -10.33
N PRO A 243 -14.93 2.38 -9.09
CA PRO A 243 -14.86 3.24 -7.92
C PRO A 243 -13.71 4.24 -7.97
N VAL A 244 -12.54 3.83 -8.49
CA VAL A 244 -11.39 4.72 -8.66
C VAL A 244 -11.72 5.85 -9.63
N THR A 245 -12.30 5.55 -10.78
CA THR A 245 -12.68 6.54 -11.79
C THR A 245 -13.77 7.49 -11.27
N ILE A 246 -14.78 6.98 -10.58
CA ILE A 246 -15.79 7.81 -9.91
C ILE A 246 -15.12 8.71 -8.87
N GLY A 247 -14.26 8.17 -8.02
CA GLY A 247 -13.53 8.95 -7.03
C GLY A 247 -12.66 10.05 -7.66
N GLN A 248 -11.91 9.73 -8.73
CA GLN A 248 -11.11 10.71 -9.46
C GLN A 248 -11.98 11.81 -10.09
N THR A 249 -13.11 11.44 -10.68
CA THR A 249 -14.08 12.42 -11.25
C THR A 249 -14.64 13.32 -10.16
N LEU A 250 -15.06 12.76 -9.02
CA LEU A 250 -15.53 13.53 -7.87
C LEU A 250 -14.45 14.46 -7.31
N SER A 251 -13.19 14.04 -7.34
CA SER A 251 -12.07 14.85 -6.84
C SER A 251 -11.81 16.11 -7.66
N ILE A 252 -12.29 16.20 -8.89
CA ILE A 252 -12.16 17.39 -9.76
C ILE A 252 -13.30 18.41 -9.50
N LEU A 253 -14.44 17.96 -8.99
CA LEU A 253 -15.61 18.84 -8.73
C LEU A 253 -15.33 20.04 -7.81
N PRO A 254 -14.40 19.99 -6.83
CA PRO A 254 -14.08 21.16 -5.99
C PRO A 254 -13.80 22.42 -6.80
N ILE A 255 -13.12 22.30 -7.94
CA ILE A 255 -12.74 23.45 -8.78
C ILE A 255 -14.00 24.16 -9.29
N GLY A 256 -14.92 23.40 -9.90
CA GLY A 256 -16.17 23.96 -10.46
C GLY A 256 -17.10 24.49 -9.38
N ILE A 257 -17.30 23.73 -8.28
CA ILE A 257 -18.17 24.14 -7.17
C ILE A 257 -17.65 25.42 -6.51
N THR A 258 -16.33 25.45 -6.23
CA THR A 258 -15.70 26.63 -5.60
C THR A 258 -15.75 27.84 -6.52
N ALA A 259 -15.56 27.69 -7.83
CA ALA A 259 -15.69 28.77 -8.80
C ALA A 259 -17.13 29.30 -8.84
N THR A 260 -18.13 28.43 -8.96
CA THR A 260 -19.53 28.84 -9.07
C THR A 260 -20.03 29.52 -7.79
N VAL A 261 -19.84 28.90 -6.64
CA VAL A 261 -20.25 29.48 -5.34
C VAL A 261 -19.44 30.74 -5.03
N GLY A 262 -18.14 30.71 -5.30
CA GLY A 262 -17.24 31.81 -5.03
C GLY A 262 -17.54 33.05 -5.92
N LEU A 263 -17.90 32.87 -7.19
CA LEU A 263 -18.35 33.97 -8.07
C LEU A 263 -19.65 34.58 -7.56
N SER A 264 -20.60 33.78 -7.09
CA SER A 264 -21.83 34.28 -6.45
C SER A 264 -21.54 35.11 -5.20
N MET A 265 -20.59 34.63 -4.35
CA MET A 265 -20.15 35.34 -3.14
C MET A 265 -19.35 36.62 -3.49
N LEU A 266 -18.59 36.61 -4.56
CA LEU A 266 -17.88 37.79 -5.09
C LEU A 266 -18.88 38.86 -5.59
N ALA A 267 -19.88 38.47 -6.36
CA ALA A 267 -20.92 39.34 -6.85
C ALA A 267 -21.74 40.01 -5.74
N SER A 268 -21.92 39.28 -4.61
CA SER A 268 -22.58 39.81 -3.40
C SER A 268 -21.63 40.58 -2.45
N GLY A 269 -20.37 40.77 -2.83
CA GLY A 269 -19.38 41.51 -2.02
C GLY A 269 -18.90 40.77 -0.73
N GLN A 270 -19.22 39.47 -0.58
CA GLN A 270 -18.85 38.70 0.63
C GLN A 270 -17.39 38.25 0.63
N VAL A 271 -16.77 38.13 -0.53
CA VAL A 271 -15.37 37.72 -0.68
C VAL A 271 -14.67 38.57 -1.72
N SER A 272 -13.36 38.77 -1.60
CA SER A 272 -12.54 39.43 -2.60
C SER A 272 -12.16 38.44 -3.71
N ILE A 273 -11.85 38.96 -4.89
CA ILE A 273 -11.37 38.16 -6.02
C ILE A 273 -10.11 37.35 -5.69
N LEU A 274 -9.26 37.91 -4.83
CA LEU A 274 -8.03 37.27 -4.36
C LEU A 274 -8.31 36.03 -3.52
N ILE A 275 -9.25 36.12 -2.56
CA ILE A 275 -9.67 34.99 -1.76
C ILE A 275 -10.21 33.89 -2.67
N LEU A 276 -11.06 34.24 -3.61
CA LEU A 276 -11.62 33.29 -4.58
C LEU A 276 -10.52 32.60 -5.40
N LEU A 277 -9.55 33.34 -5.93
CA LEU A 277 -8.41 32.80 -6.66
C LEU A 277 -7.60 31.82 -5.79
N GLY A 278 -7.32 32.18 -4.53
CA GLY A 278 -6.62 31.31 -3.59
C GLY A 278 -7.34 29.99 -3.36
N TYR A 279 -8.67 30.01 -3.20
CA TYR A 279 -9.47 28.79 -3.04
C TYR A 279 -9.52 27.94 -4.31
N ILE A 280 -9.61 28.53 -5.50
CA ILE A 280 -9.57 27.79 -6.77
C ILE A 280 -8.22 27.11 -6.97
N ILE A 281 -7.11 27.82 -6.69
CA ILE A 281 -5.75 27.24 -6.79
C ILE A 281 -5.59 26.08 -5.80
N MET A 282 -6.08 26.26 -4.56
CA MET A 282 -6.01 25.21 -3.56
C MET A 282 -6.92 24.02 -3.90
N ALA A 283 -8.12 24.27 -4.44
CA ALA A 283 -9.01 23.24 -4.93
C ALA A 283 -8.33 22.39 -6.03
N ALA A 284 -7.69 23.04 -7.00
CA ALA A 284 -6.95 22.37 -8.06
C ALA A 284 -5.80 21.53 -7.53
N LYS A 285 -5.04 22.05 -6.54
CA LYS A 285 -3.93 21.31 -5.91
C LYS A 285 -4.41 20.09 -5.14
N LEU A 286 -5.45 20.23 -4.33
CA LEU A 286 -6.02 19.12 -3.56
C LEU A 286 -6.65 18.06 -4.48
N SER A 287 -7.35 18.49 -5.54
CA SER A 287 -7.93 17.60 -6.54
C SER A 287 -6.86 16.75 -7.24
N GLY A 288 -5.77 17.37 -7.69
CA GLY A 288 -4.68 16.67 -8.37
C GLY A 288 -3.95 15.68 -7.44
N ALA A 289 -3.68 16.08 -6.19
CA ALA A 289 -3.08 15.20 -5.21
C ALA A 289 -3.99 14.02 -4.84
N MET A 290 -5.30 14.29 -4.66
CA MET A 290 -6.29 13.25 -4.33
C MET A 290 -6.41 12.20 -5.42
N GLY A 291 -6.36 12.59 -6.70
CA GLY A 291 -6.40 11.65 -7.83
C GLY A 291 -5.31 10.57 -7.74
N GLY A 292 -4.08 10.94 -7.35
CA GLY A 292 -2.99 10.00 -7.09
C GLY A 292 -3.20 9.15 -5.83
N VAL A 293 -3.65 9.78 -4.75
CA VAL A 293 -3.91 9.08 -3.47
C VAL A 293 -4.99 8.00 -3.60
N LEU A 294 -6.01 8.21 -4.44
CA LEU A 294 -7.04 7.20 -4.69
C LEU A 294 -6.46 5.91 -5.29
N LEU A 295 -5.47 6.02 -6.19
CA LEU A 295 -4.74 4.85 -6.73
C LEU A 295 -3.94 4.15 -5.65
N TYR A 296 -3.22 4.90 -4.82
CA TYR A 296 -2.42 4.36 -3.72
C TYR A 296 -3.29 3.70 -2.62
N LEU A 297 -4.46 4.25 -2.32
CA LEU A 297 -5.42 3.62 -1.40
C LEU A 297 -5.83 2.22 -1.88
N THR A 298 -6.06 2.07 -3.18
CA THR A 298 -6.39 0.78 -3.77
C THR A 298 -5.24 -0.23 -3.58
N GLU A 299 -4.00 0.19 -3.80
CA GLU A 299 -2.82 -0.66 -3.56
C GLU A 299 -2.72 -1.09 -2.08
N ILE A 300 -2.94 -0.15 -1.15
CA ILE A 300 -2.92 -0.45 0.30
C ILE A 300 -3.99 -1.48 0.66
N PHE A 301 -5.17 -1.46 0.04
CA PHE A 301 -6.24 -2.42 0.33
C PHE A 301 -5.84 -3.88 0.05
N TYR A 302 -4.91 -4.11 -0.86
CA TYR A 302 -4.45 -5.47 -1.22
C TYR A 302 -3.25 -5.96 -0.41
N LEU A 303 -2.72 -5.14 0.51
CA LEU A 303 -1.64 -5.56 1.38
C LEU A 303 -2.09 -6.49 2.51
N ASP A 304 -3.35 -6.42 2.93
CA ASP A 304 -3.87 -7.13 4.11
C ASP A 304 -3.55 -8.64 4.06
N ALA A 305 -3.75 -9.29 2.92
CA ALA A 305 -3.48 -10.72 2.75
C ALA A 305 -1.98 -11.07 2.80
N ARG A 306 -1.12 -10.22 2.22
CA ARG A 306 0.33 -10.41 2.20
C ARG A 306 0.93 -10.20 3.59
N ILE A 307 0.48 -9.18 4.29
CA ILE A 307 0.86 -8.89 5.68
C ILE A 307 0.43 -10.06 6.61
N ALA A 308 -0.75 -10.64 6.38
CA ALA A 308 -1.23 -11.78 7.16
C ALA A 308 -0.32 -13.01 6.98
N ARG A 309 0.10 -13.35 5.75
CA ARG A 309 1.04 -14.46 5.50
C ARG A 309 2.40 -14.24 6.15
N ILE A 310 2.96 -13.04 6.05
CA ILE A 310 4.21 -12.69 6.75
C ILE A 310 4.01 -12.80 8.26
N GLY A 311 2.87 -12.33 8.77
CA GLY A 311 2.53 -12.41 10.19
C GLY A 311 2.39 -13.85 10.68
N GLU A 312 1.87 -14.76 9.87
CA GLU A 312 1.76 -16.19 10.18
C GLU A 312 3.14 -16.81 10.43
N ILE A 313 4.10 -16.56 9.53
CA ILE A 313 5.48 -17.03 9.69
C ILE A 313 6.12 -16.41 10.95
N LYS A 314 6.01 -15.09 11.13
CA LYS A 314 6.66 -14.35 12.22
C LYS A 314 6.11 -14.69 13.60
N ASN A 315 4.84 -15.03 13.71
CA ASN A 315 4.19 -15.29 14.99
C ASN A 315 4.03 -16.78 15.31
N HIS A 316 4.52 -17.68 14.43
CA HIS A 316 4.48 -19.12 14.71
C HIS A 316 5.44 -19.48 15.85
N GLU A 317 5.04 -20.43 16.69
CA GLU A 317 5.87 -20.92 17.78
C GLU A 317 7.17 -21.54 17.25
N LEU A 318 8.29 -21.10 17.81
CA LEU A 318 9.61 -21.61 17.44
C LEU A 318 9.85 -22.96 18.11
N GLN A 319 10.72 -23.75 17.48
CA GLN A 319 11.20 -24.97 18.11
C GLN A 319 11.99 -24.60 19.37
N GLY A 320 11.44 -24.97 20.53
CA GLY A 320 12.10 -24.81 21.80
C GLY A 320 13.09 -25.96 22.04
N GLY A 321 14.09 -25.72 22.86
CA GLY A 321 15.04 -26.70 23.33
C GLY A 321 16.16 -26.06 24.13
N GLU A 322 16.65 -26.72 25.16
CA GLU A 322 17.82 -26.27 25.89
C GLU A 322 19.09 -26.86 25.25
N LYS A 323 20.16 -26.07 25.19
CA LYS A 323 21.47 -26.56 24.78
C LYS A 323 22.01 -27.47 25.89
N ALA A 324 21.88 -28.78 25.71
CA ALA A 324 22.52 -29.74 26.59
C ALA A 324 23.98 -29.96 26.16
N VAL A 325 24.89 -29.98 27.13
CA VAL A 325 26.25 -30.45 26.90
C VAL A 325 26.18 -31.99 26.97
N LEU A 326 26.33 -32.61 25.80
CA LEU A 326 26.33 -34.07 25.73
C LEU A 326 27.61 -34.59 26.37
N SER A 327 27.47 -35.39 27.45
CA SER A 327 28.55 -36.11 28.10
C SER A 327 28.71 -37.54 27.58
N ASP A 328 27.71 -38.04 26.88
CA ASP A 328 27.66 -39.38 26.27
C ASP A 328 26.91 -39.28 24.93
N PHE A 329 27.23 -40.17 23.99
CA PHE A 329 26.63 -40.21 22.64
C PHE A 329 25.62 -41.38 22.51
N ASN A 330 25.32 -42.08 23.58
CA ASN A 330 24.28 -43.11 23.61
C ASN A 330 22.91 -42.45 23.55
N VAL A 331 22.09 -42.89 22.61
CA VAL A 331 20.70 -42.44 22.48
C VAL A 331 19.79 -43.52 23.06
N GLU A 332 19.17 -43.24 24.19
CA GLU A 332 18.18 -44.11 24.81
C GLU A 332 16.79 -43.54 24.67
N ILE A 333 15.92 -44.26 23.97
CA ILE A 333 14.51 -43.90 23.79
C ILE A 333 13.66 -44.85 24.60
N LYS A 334 12.85 -44.31 25.54
CA LYS A 334 11.99 -45.08 26.44
C LYS A 334 10.54 -44.65 26.27
N ASP A 335 9.72 -45.58 25.83
CA ASP A 335 8.25 -45.41 25.73
C ASP A 335 7.78 -44.12 25.06
N VAL A 336 8.47 -43.76 23.95
CA VAL A 336 8.19 -42.51 23.24
C VAL A 336 6.95 -42.65 22.32
N CYS A 337 6.01 -41.76 22.53
CA CYS A 337 4.88 -41.55 21.63
C CYS A 337 5.01 -40.19 20.92
N PHE A 338 4.82 -40.16 19.61
CA PHE A 338 4.90 -38.92 18.83
C PHE A 338 3.76 -38.78 17.82
N SER A 339 3.24 -37.57 17.69
CA SER A 339 2.19 -37.22 16.77
C SER A 339 2.47 -35.86 16.14
N TYR A 340 2.38 -35.75 14.82
CA TYR A 340 2.36 -34.43 14.11
C TYR A 340 1.01 -33.71 14.26
N GLN A 341 -0.08 -34.48 14.48
CA GLN A 341 -1.45 -33.98 14.68
C GLN A 341 -2.06 -34.68 15.90
N LYS A 342 -2.96 -33.98 16.61
CA LYS A 342 -3.56 -34.48 17.86
C LYS A 342 -4.21 -35.86 17.75
N ASP A 343 -4.74 -36.24 16.57
CA ASP A 343 -5.52 -37.46 16.39
C ASP A 343 -4.77 -38.58 15.64
N THR A 344 -3.51 -38.38 15.24
CA THR A 344 -2.76 -39.39 14.47
C THR A 344 -1.41 -39.63 15.09
N GLN A 345 -1.33 -40.68 15.92
CA GLN A 345 -0.05 -41.14 16.48
C GLN A 345 0.80 -41.81 15.39
N VAL A 346 1.99 -41.24 15.12
CA VAL A 346 2.97 -41.77 14.17
C VAL A 346 3.92 -42.74 14.84
N ILE A 347 4.33 -42.42 16.05
CA ILE A 347 5.14 -43.30 16.89
C ILE A 347 4.32 -43.67 18.13
N ARG A 348 4.27 -44.99 18.46
CA ARG A 348 3.56 -45.51 19.60
C ARG A 348 4.49 -46.33 20.41
N HIS A 349 4.69 -45.98 21.67
CA HIS A 349 5.42 -46.75 22.66
C HIS A 349 6.77 -47.31 22.17
N ALA A 350 7.55 -46.47 21.44
CA ALA A 350 8.84 -46.88 20.92
C ALA A 350 9.91 -46.85 22.03
N SER A 351 10.66 -47.95 22.16
CA SER A 351 11.78 -48.05 23.09
C SER A 351 12.94 -48.72 22.38
N PHE A 352 14.08 -48.06 22.31
CA PHE A 352 15.33 -48.62 21.80
C PHE A 352 16.54 -47.84 22.31
N THR A 353 17.72 -48.45 22.21
CA THR A 353 19.02 -47.84 22.56
C THR A 353 19.93 -47.92 21.33
N ALA A 354 20.59 -46.83 20.97
CA ALA A 354 21.52 -46.75 19.87
C ALA A 354 22.86 -46.15 20.34
#